data_f5ca62625fa045f771a0d135273bb51e
#
_entry.id   f5ca62625fa045f771a0d135273bb51e
#
_cell.length_a   1.000
_cell.length_b   1.000
_cell.length_c   1.000
_cell.angle_alpha   90.00
_cell.angle_beta   90.00
_cell.angle_gamma   90.00
#
_symmetry.space_group_name_H-M   'P 1'
#
loop_
_entity.id
_entity.type
_entity.pdbx_description
1 polymer ?
#
loop_
_entity_poly.entity_id
_entity_poly.type
_entity_poly.pdbx_seq_one_letter_code
_entity_poly.pdbx_strand_id
1 'polypeptide(L)'
;MAAGVAYAVVPQVSSDVKNATETIYKDPVMQKMLTELTSDENAQFRFNTHMEVARIASPSRSEMRRAEELARRMVEEWGFDKKDIMTTPEGIIKGAGIQKVDGLPVYNVCVRIPGTYSQEKGAQSYKGQFPKVLLEGHTDTVNPAKLPPKSNPYMPVKLQKASEAIVSTPEALAAIKDELHFDKNGKIIQDENYKKAYKRYASLEDAQKKGGYRIYVPGFADAMGNTTGVMTAAIMMKKYNIKPVYDIWVCGTTGEEGKGNLCGMKQLYGYNQDTGKGNNALNFVANFGADSTRPGSGTLNYLGSYRFEVKYTEPAGYKQGGAEAPSALMAMTRSIAKIADVKSPWDLDKKAERTTYTVGLASCDAAAAGERSRSCTLMVDMRSPTQGPLSAIRAQIEPTFKAALDEENAKYGLKSGDKKAVKMELVWFGDRPAHQRKNFNDIATQIYWQTAQTVGIDKIKELKTNASSLNDNVPAAVGVPTVNFNVHTVAASGGGHTFNEWGIPGNAQDEGKRIFRMILMGLTAAGYHTSTGDVVKPTADPIGARTTEEMY
;
A
#
# COMPACT_ATOMS: atom_id res chain seq x y z
N MET A 1 -1.60 -1.63 -17.57
CA MET A 1 -1.95 -0.27 -17.12
C MET A 1 -3.23 0.16 -17.83
N ALA A 2 -4.28 0.40 -17.06
CA ALA A 2 -5.57 0.81 -17.57
C ALA A 2 -5.59 2.34 -17.71
N ALA A 3 -5.55 2.86 -18.94
CA ALA A 3 -5.79 4.26 -19.18
C ALA A 3 -7.31 4.51 -19.26
N GLY A 4 -7.92 4.85 -18.13
CA GLY A 4 -9.12 5.68 -18.17
C GLY A 4 -8.72 7.03 -18.75
N VAL A 5 -9.65 7.74 -19.37
CA VAL A 5 -9.39 9.09 -19.91
C VAL A 5 -8.98 9.97 -18.73
N ALA A 6 -7.68 10.29 -18.65
CA ALA A 6 -7.17 11.17 -17.61
C ALA A 6 -7.60 12.60 -17.96
N TYR A 7 -8.52 13.15 -17.20
CA TYR A 7 -8.86 14.56 -17.27
C TYR A 7 -7.83 15.35 -16.46
N ALA A 8 -7.36 16.45 -17.03
CA ALA A 8 -6.56 17.43 -16.31
C ALA A 8 -7.49 18.30 -15.45
N VAL A 9 -7.26 18.34 -14.14
CA VAL A 9 -8.08 19.12 -13.21
C VAL A 9 -7.19 20.05 -12.40
N VAL A 10 -7.59 21.30 -12.28
CA VAL A 10 -7.02 22.25 -11.32
C VAL A 10 -8.06 22.48 -10.22
N PRO A 11 -7.79 22.07 -8.97
CA PRO A 11 -8.75 22.24 -7.89
C PRO A 11 -8.91 23.71 -7.51
N GLN A 12 -10.11 24.06 -7.10
CA GLN A 12 -10.39 25.37 -6.48
C GLN A 12 -10.00 25.29 -5.01
N VAL A 13 -8.91 25.97 -4.64
CA VAL A 13 -8.43 26.00 -3.27
C VAL A 13 -9.14 27.09 -2.50
N SER A 14 -9.76 26.74 -1.38
CA SER A 14 -10.40 27.72 -0.48
C SER A 14 -9.37 28.65 0.17
N SER A 15 -9.83 29.85 0.57
CA SER A 15 -9.01 30.80 1.32
C SER A 15 -8.47 30.18 2.62
N ASP A 16 -9.26 29.37 3.30
CA ASP A 16 -8.90 28.76 4.58
C ASP A 16 -7.74 27.77 4.41
N VAL A 17 -7.79 26.89 3.40
CA VAL A 17 -6.70 25.97 3.08
C VAL A 17 -5.43 26.75 2.68
N LYS A 18 -5.57 27.77 1.86
CA LYS A 18 -4.44 28.59 1.43
C LYS A 18 -3.79 29.30 2.62
N ASN A 19 -4.58 30.01 3.41
CA ASN A 19 -4.10 30.77 4.56
C ASN A 19 -3.48 29.85 5.62
N ALA A 20 -4.13 28.71 5.95
CA ALA A 20 -3.62 27.73 6.89
C ALA A 20 -2.26 27.19 6.43
N THR A 21 -2.18 26.71 5.17
CA THR A 21 -0.94 26.17 4.61
C THR A 21 0.21 27.19 4.64
N GLU A 22 -0.06 28.43 4.21
CA GLU A 22 0.96 29.49 4.18
C GLU A 22 1.41 29.90 5.58
N THR A 23 0.49 30.01 6.55
CA THR A 23 0.81 30.36 7.93
C THR A 23 1.69 29.29 8.57
N ILE A 24 1.31 28.03 8.44
CA ILE A 24 2.10 26.90 8.96
C ILE A 24 3.47 26.85 8.28
N TYR A 25 3.52 26.99 6.95
CA TYR A 25 4.79 26.96 6.21
C TYR A 25 5.77 28.05 6.68
N LYS A 26 5.27 29.26 6.97
CA LYS A 26 6.09 30.40 7.40
C LYS A 26 6.52 30.35 8.88
N ASP A 27 5.96 29.44 9.67
CA ASP A 27 6.34 29.30 11.07
C ASP A 27 7.84 28.99 11.22
N PRO A 28 8.60 29.70 12.09
CA PRO A 28 10.03 29.51 12.26
C PRO A 28 10.43 28.08 12.60
N VAL A 29 9.65 27.35 13.37
CA VAL A 29 9.88 25.94 13.72
C VAL A 29 9.75 25.07 12.48
N MET A 30 8.76 25.32 11.65
CA MET A 30 8.57 24.60 10.39
C MET A 30 9.70 24.85 9.40
N GLN A 31 10.23 26.07 9.32
CA GLN A 31 11.38 26.39 8.46
C GLN A 31 12.68 25.72 8.94
N LYS A 32 12.89 25.64 10.25
CA LYS A 32 14.01 24.87 10.82
C LYS A 32 13.88 23.38 10.50
N MET A 33 12.68 22.82 10.63
CA MET A 33 12.39 21.43 10.28
C MET A 33 12.66 21.15 8.79
N LEU A 34 12.24 22.04 7.90
CA LEU A 34 12.51 21.92 6.46
C LEU A 34 14.01 21.92 6.17
N THR A 35 14.77 22.82 6.82
CA THR A 35 16.22 22.88 6.69
C THR A 35 16.88 21.57 7.13
N GLU A 36 16.45 21.02 8.26
CA GLU A 36 16.97 19.73 8.73
C GLU A 36 16.60 18.56 7.81
N LEU A 37 15.34 18.47 7.38
CA LEU A 37 14.89 17.41 6.48
C LEU A 37 15.66 17.41 5.14
N THR A 38 16.13 18.57 4.70
CA THR A 38 16.90 18.70 3.46
C THR A 38 18.41 18.59 3.67
N SER A 39 18.89 18.38 4.89
CA SER A 39 20.31 18.22 5.21
C SER A 39 20.83 16.84 4.81
N ASP A 40 22.16 16.75 4.62
CA ASP A 40 22.83 15.48 4.33
C ASP A 40 22.78 14.51 5.49
N GLU A 41 22.85 15.02 6.72
CA GLU A 41 22.74 14.21 7.93
C GLU A 41 21.38 13.50 8.02
N ASN A 42 20.29 14.23 7.80
CA ASN A 42 18.95 13.64 7.79
C ASN A 42 18.78 12.68 6.61
N ALA A 43 19.36 12.98 5.46
CA ALA A 43 19.36 12.08 4.31
C ALA A 43 20.05 10.74 4.62
N GLN A 44 21.21 10.78 5.30
CA GLN A 44 21.91 9.56 5.74
C GLN A 44 21.09 8.78 6.76
N PHE A 45 20.47 9.46 7.72
CA PHE A 45 19.58 8.84 8.70
C PHE A 45 18.43 8.09 8.02
N ARG A 46 17.73 8.72 7.08
CA ARG A 46 16.63 8.10 6.33
C ARG A 46 17.10 6.88 5.54
N PHE A 47 18.18 7.02 4.80
CA PHE A 47 18.72 5.91 4.02
C PHE A 47 19.09 4.72 4.90
N ASN A 48 19.78 4.97 6.01
CA ASN A 48 20.17 3.90 6.94
C ASN A 48 18.93 3.21 7.53
N THR A 49 17.96 3.98 8.00
CA THR A 49 16.67 3.45 8.54
C THR A 49 15.95 2.63 7.48
N HIS A 50 15.86 3.13 6.23
CA HIS A 50 15.25 2.40 5.12
C HIS A 50 15.93 1.05 4.90
N MET A 51 17.25 1.00 4.81
CA MET A 51 17.99 -0.24 4.58
C MET A 51 17.85 -1.22 5.75
N GLU A 52 17.90 -0.72 6.97
CA GLU A 52 17.77 -1.55 8.18
C GLU A 52 16.38 -2.17 8.31
N VAL A 53 15.33 -1.44 7.97
CA VAL A 53 13.96 -1.94 8.05
C VAL A 53 13.60 -2.81 6.85
N ALA A 54 14.00 -2.42 5.64
CA ALA A 54 13.70 -3.18 4.41
C ALA A 54 14.28 -4.61 4.45
N ARG A 55 15.41 -4.84 5.11
CA ARG A 55 16.01 -6.18 5.26
C ARG A 55 15.23 -7.13 6.14
N ILE A 56 14.27 -6.65 6.92
CA ILE A 56 13.40 -7.49 7.75
C ILE A 56 12.30 -8.05 6.85
N ALA A 57 12.27 -9.37 6.66
CA ALA A 57 11.26 -10.01 5.85
C ALA A 57 9.84 -9.69 6.33
N SER A 58 9.01 -9.21 5.42
CA SER A 58 7.64 -8.78 5.72
C SER A 58 6.69 -9.09 4.55
N PRO A 59 6.61 -10.36 4.11
CA PRO A 59 5.63 -10.70 3.09
C PRO A 59 4.22 -10.50 3.64
N SER A 60 3.31 -10.07 2.77
CA SER A 60 1.90 -9.85 3.13
C SER A 60 1.35 -11.00 3.98
N ARG A 61 0.71 -10.67 5.11
CA ARG A 61 0.17 -11.58 6.13
C ARG A 61 1.23 -12.24 7.04
N SER A 62 2.47 -11.76 7.01
CA SER A 62 3.57 -12.22 7.87
C SER A 62 4.48 -11.07 8.32
N GLU A 63 3.89 -9.91 8.57
CA GLU A 63 4.58 -8.64 8.82
C GLU A 63 5.04 -8.46 10.27
N MET A 64 4.69 -9.35 11.18
CA MET A 64 4.89 -9.21 12.62
C MET A 64 6.30 -8.73 13.00
N ARG A 65 7.36 -9.34 12.45
CA ARG A 65 8.74 -8.99 12.80
C ARG A 65 9.10 -7.55 12.45
N ARG A 66 8.65 -7.07 11.29
CA ARG A 66 8.89 -5.68 10.87
C ARG A 66 8.08 -4.71 11.71
N ALA A 67 6.85 -5.06 12.03
CA ALA A 67 6.00 -4.27 12.91
C ALA A 67 6.57 -4.16 14.34
N GLU A 68 7.04 -5.26 14.91
CA GLU A 68 7.70 -5.28 16.23
C GLU A 68 8.98 -4.41 16.23
N GLU A 69 9.81 -4.51 15.20
CA GLU A 69 11.02 -3.70 15.11
C GLU A 69 10.70 -2.21 14.96
N LEU A 70 9.71 -1.84 14.14
CA LEU A 70 9.28 -0.45 14.04
C LEU A 70 8.75 0.07 15.38
N ALA A 71 7.91 -0.71 16.08
CA ALA A 71 7.40 -0.33 17.39
C ALA A 71 8.53 -0.17 18.43
N ARG A 72 9.52 -1.07 18.42
CA ARG A 72 10.71 -0.97 19.27
C ARG A 72 11.49 0.31 19.01
N ARG A 73 11.78 0.60 17.72
CA ARG A 73 12.50 1.83 17.31
C ARG A 73 11.76 3.09 17.71
N MET A 74 10.44 3.12 17.56
CA MET A 74 9.62 4.25 17.99
C MET A 74 9.88 4.61 19.45
N VAL A 75 9.96 3.61 20.34
CA VAL A 75 10.17 3.83 21.78
C VAL A 75 11.66 4.04 22.10
N GLU A 76 12.52 3.11 21.69
CA GLU A 76 13.91 3.04 22.16
C GLU A 76 14.86 3.97 21.43
N GLU A 77 14.63 4.19 20.13
CA GLU A 77 15.53 4.99 19.30
C GLU A 77 14.95 6.39 19.00
N TRP A 78 13.64 6.48 18.78
CA TRP A 78 13.01 7.73 18.36
C TRP A 78 12.28 8.47 19.49
N GLY A 79 12.29 7.90 20.71
CA GLY A 79 11.88 8.57 21.93
C GLY A 79 10.39 8.84 22.05
N PHE A 80 9.54 8.08 21.37
CA PHE A 80 8.10 8.18 21.55
C PHE A 80 7.68 7.55 22.90
N ASP A 81 6.66 8.14 23.50
CA ASP A 81 6.07 7.57 24.69
C ASP A 81 5.32 6.27 24.34
N LYS A 82 5.53 5.21 25.06
CA LYS A 82 4.90 3.91 24.83
C LYS A 82 3.37 3.98 24.79
N LYS A 83 2.76 4.92 25.51
CA LYS A 83 1.31 5.15 25.47
C LYS A 83 0.78 5.68 24.13
N ASP A 84 1.66 6.29 23.32
CA ASP A 84 1.33 6.83 22.01
C ASP A 84 1.65 5.86 20.88
N ILE A 85 2.16 4.66 21.18
CA ILE A 85 2.41 3.61 20.22
C ILE A 85 1.23 2.65 20.16
N MET A 86 0.70 2.47 18.97
CA MET A 86 -0.42 1.59 18.70
C MET A 86 0.02 0.44 17.83
N THR A 87 0.03 -0.75 18.40
CA THR A 87 0.35 -1.98 17.71
C THR A 87 -0.82 -2.95 17.77
N THR A 88 -0.98 -3.76 16.75
CA THR A 88 -1.94 -4.86 16.74
C THR A 88 -1.24 -6.18 17.01
N PRO A 89 -1.96 -7.27 17.38
CA PRO A 89 -3.43 -7.43 17.37
C PRO A 89 -4.14 -6.90 18.62
N GLU A 90 -3.43 -6.52 19.66
CA GLU A 90 -4.01 -6.20 20.98
C GLU A 90 -4.13 -4.70 21.25
N GLY A 91 -3.73 -3.88 20.27
CA GLY A 91 -3.63 -2.44 20.46
C GLY A 91 -4.94 -1.74 20.67
N ILE A 92 -4.80 -0.47 20.74
CA ILE A 92 -5.76 0.59 20.99
C ILE A 92 -7.00 0.53 20.10
N ILE A 93 -6.90 -0.17 19.02
CA ILE A 93 -7.99 -0.43 18.11
C ILE A 93 -9.01 -1.40 18.72
N LYS A 94 -8.73 -1.95 19.89
CA LYS A 94 -9.65 -2.78 20.68
C LYS A 94 -10.91 -1.96 21.02
N GLY A 95 -12.02 -2.32 20.41
CA GLY A 95 -13.31 -1.62 20.59
C GLY A 95 -13.74 -0.76 19.41
N ALA A 96 -12.94 -0.58 18.37
CA ALA A 96 -13.33 0.13 17.14
C ALA A 96 -14.07 -0.75 16.12
N GLY A 97 -14.59 -1.90 16.53
CA GLY A 97 -15.30 -2.82 15.64
C GLY A 97 -14.40 -3.54 14.64
N ILE A 98 -13.16 -3.78 15.01
CA ILE A 98 -12.16 -4.37 14.14
C ILE A 98 -12.55 -5.78 13.76
N GLN A 99 -12.65 -5.96 12.48
CA GLN A 99 -12.87 -7.27 11.92
C GLN A 99 -11.55 -8.00 11.76
N LYS A 100 -11.56 -9.28 12.09
CA LYS A 100 -10.52 -10.18 11.63
C LYS A 100 -10.67 -10.29 10.12
N VAL A 101 -9.72 -9.77 9.38
CA VAL A 101 -9.69 -9.95 7.94
C VAL A 101 -9.21 -11.37 7.67
N ASP A 102 -10.08 -12.21 7.16
CA ASP A 102 -9.81 -13.65 6.89
C ASP A 102 -9.30 -14.45 8.11
N GLY A 103 -9.70 -14.06 9.32
CA GLY A 103 -9.27 -14.73 10.55
C GLY A 103 -7.81 -14.50 10.96
N LEU A 104 -7.03 -13.76 10.17
CA LEU A 104 -5.62 -13.51 10.42
C LEU A 104 -5.40 -12.20 11.18
N PRO A 105 -4.36 -12.16 12.02
CA PRO A 105 -3.98 -10.95 12.73
C PRO A 105 -3.46 -9.88 11.76
N VAL A 106 -3.66 -8.63 12.12
CA VAL A 106 -3.18 -7.45 11.40
C VAL A 106 -2.13 -6.76 12.26
N TYR A 107 -1.01 -6.40 11.66
CA TYR A 107 0.17 -5.88 12.36
C TYR A 107 0.45 -4.41 12.03
N ASN A 108 -0.58 -3.56 12.03
CA ASN A 108 -0.37 -2.12 11.90
C ASN A 108 0.48 -1.59 13.05
N VAL A 109 1.41 -0.70 12.72
CA VAL A 109 2.20 0.04 13.71
C VAL A 109 1.94 1.51 13.52
N CYS A 110 1.25 2.11 14.47
CA CYS A 110 0.93 3.51 14.44
C CYS A 110 1.54 4.23 15.64
N VAL A 111 1.96 5.46 15.42
CA VAL A 111 2.31 6.39 16.48
C VAL A 111 1.40 7.62 16.43
N ARG A 112 1.01 8.08 17.58
CA ARG A 112 0.16 9.26 17.75
C ARG A 112 1.00 10.48 18.05
N ILE A 113 0.75 11.57 17.32
CA ILE A 113 1.14 12.92 17.70
C ILE A 113 -0.11 13.55 18.34
N PRO A 114 -0.14 13.70 19.67
CA PRO A 114 -1.35 14.10 20.39
C PRO A 114 -1.73 15.56 20.09
N GLY A 115 -2.98 15.76 19.75
CA GLY A 115 -3.57 17.07 19.51
C GLY A 115 -4.11 17.71 20.79
N THR A 116 -4.24 19.04 20.78
CA THR A 116 -4.77 19.80 21.94
C THR A 116 -6.26 19.55 22.14
N TYR A 117 -7.01 19.31 21.07
CA TYR A 117 -8.44 19.04 21.14
C TYR A 117 -8.77 17.80 22.00
N SER A 118 -8.01 16.74 21.85
CA SER A 118 -8.20 15.52 22.64
C SER A 118 -7.76 15.70 24.10
N GLN A 119 -6.71 16.50 24.34
CA GLN A 119 -6.23 16.83 25.68
C GLN A 119 -7.23 17.68 26.46
N GLU A 120 -7.77 18.74 25.83
CA GLU A 120 -8.76 19.64 26.43
C GLU A 120 -10.07 18.94 26.80
N LYS A 121 -10.47 17.96 26.04
CA LYS A 121 -11.69 17.18 26.29
C LYS A 121 -11.50 16.05 27.30
N GLY A 122 -10.28 15.91 27.85
CA GLY A 122 -9.99 14.90 28.88
C GLY A 122 -10.13 13.46 28.41
N ALA A 123 -10.05 13.23 27.12
CA ALA A 123 -10.38 11.96 26.54
C ALA A 123 -9.15 11.14 26.20
N GLN A 124 -9.31 9.87 26.38
CA GLN A 124 -8.48 8.89 25.73
C GLN A 124 -8.81 8.93 24.23
N SER A 125 -8.10 9.73 23.45
CA SER A 125 -8.36 10.04 22.04
C SER A 125 -8.44 8.80 21.14
N TYR A 126 -7.88 7.69 21.56
CA TYR A 126 -7.90 6.41 20.84
C TYR A 126 -9.22 5.63 20.98
N LYS A 127 -10.19 6.13 21.70
CA LYS A 127 -11.54 5.52 21.77
C LYS A 127 -12.46 5.92 20.60
N GLY A 128 -11.91 6.50 19.55
CA GLY A 128 -12.66 6.80 18.33
C GLY A 128 -13.51 8.07 18.33
N GLN A 129 -13.55 8.80 19.44
CA GLN A 129 -14.48 9.93 19.60
C GLN A 129 -13.99 11.27 19.03
N PHE A 130 -12.67 11.43 18.82
CA PHE A 130 -12.08 12.70 18.39
C PHE A 130 -11.54 12.65 16.98
N PRO A 131 -11.68 13.78 16.25
CA PRO A 131 -11.15 13.85 14.89
C PRO A 131 -9.64 13.68 14.87
N LYS A 132 -9.15 12.97 13.87
CA LYS A 132 -7.72 12.76 13.65
C LYS A 132 -7.39 12.65 12.17
N VAL A 133 -6.16 12.98 11.82
CA VAL A 133 -5.62 12.83 10.47
C VAL A 133 -4.71 11.61 10.42
N LEU A 134 -4.80 10.82 9.35
CA LEU A 134 -3.92 9.68 9.11
C LEU A 134 -2.85 10.03 8.08
N LEU A 135 -1.59 9.75 8.42
CA LEU A 135 -0.47 9.67 7.49
C LEU A 135 -0.01 8.21 7.46
N GLU A 136 0.09 7.59 6.29
CA GLU A 136 0.37 6.16 6.24
C GLU A 136 1.24 5.73 5.05
N GLY A 137 1.91 4.58 5.22
CA GLY A 137 2.59 3.84 4.19
C GLY A 137 2.63 2.37 4.56
N HIS A 138 2.62 1.47 3.58
CA HIS A 138 2.57 0.05 3.89
C HIS A 138 3.95 -0.54 4.20
N THR A 139 3.94 -1.61 5.00
CA THR A 139 5.15 -2.27 5.51
C THR A 139 5.39 -3.64 4.88
N ASP A 140 4.42 -4.17 4.16
CA ASP A 140 4.52 -5.48 3.54
C ASP A 140 5.10 -5.43 2.12
N THR A 141 5.40 -6.62 1.59
CA THR A 141 5.91 -6.83 0.24
C THR A 141 5.15 -7.98 -0.42
N VAL A 142 5.02 -7.93 -1.76
CA VAL A 142 4.34 -8.99 -2.53
C VAL A 142 4.96 -10.36 -2.32
N ASN A 143 6.29 -10.43 -2.21
CA ASN A 143 6.95 -11.70 -2.30
C ASN A 143 6.96 -12.49 -1.02
N PRO A 144 6.39 -13.71 -1.10
CA PRO A 144 6.61 -14.71 -0.11
C PRO A 144 8.05 -15.20 -0.19
N ALA A 145 8.57 -15.49 0.95
CA ALA A 145 9.86 -16.12 1.14
C ALA A 145 9.89 -17.59 0.71
N LYS A 146 9.30 -18.01 -0.39
CA LYS A 146 9.61 -19.30 -0.99
C LYS A 146 10.90 -19.20 -1.79
N LEU A 147 11.96 -18.86 -1.06
CA LEU A 147 13.32 -18.92 -1.58
C LEU A 147 14.02 -20.16 -1.05
N PRO A 148 15.03 -20.63 -1.78
CA PRO A 148 15.91 -21.67 -1.25
C PRO A 148 16.39 -21.25 0.14
N PRO A 149 16.51 -22.16 1.11
CA PRO A 149 16.87 -21.86 2.50
C PRO A 149 18.18 -21.07 2.69
N LYS A 150 19.00 -20.97 1.64
CA LYS A 150 20.32 -20.33 1.67
C LYS A 150 20.32 -18.85 1.20
N SER A 151 19.22 -18.32 0.70
CA SER A 151 19.14 -16.94 0.22
C SER A 151 18.08 -16.16 0.96
N ASN A 152 18.48 -15.05 1.59
CA ASN A 152 17.55 -14.10 2.17
C ASN A 152 17.39 -12.92 1.20
N PRO A 153 16.27 -12.79 0.46
CA PRO A 153 16.08 -11.73 -0.52
C PRO A 153 15.93 -10.35 0.11
N TYR A 154 15.65 -10.31 1.42
CA TYR A 154 15.50 -9.08 2.19
C TYR A 154 16.84 -8.55 2.76
N MET A 155 17.93 -9.27 2.54
CA MET A 155 19.24 -8.68 2.81
C MET A 155 19.58 -7.78 1.62
N PRO A 156 19.78 -6.48 1.81
CA PRO A 156 20.33 -5.60 0.79
C PRO A 156 21.80 -5.98 0.60
N VAL A 157 22.02 -7.05 -0.12
CA VAL A 157 23.31 -7.77 -0.09
C VAL A 157 24.30 -7.12 -1.01
N LYS A 158 23.83 -6.38 -2.03
CA LYS A 158 24.75 -5.94 -3.09
C LYS A 158 24.27 -4.71 -3.81
N LEU A 159 25.24 -3.86 -4.13
CA LEU A 159 25.08 -2.73 -5.01
C LEU A 159 25.64 -3.06 -6.39
N GLN A 160 24.91 -2.71 -7.41
CA GLN A 160 25.33 -2.79 -8.79
C GLN A 160 25.37 -1.38 -9.39
N LYS A 161 26.39 -1.07 -10.19
CA LYS A 161 26.44 0.22 -10.90
C LYS A 161 25.19 0.41 -11.75
N ALA A 162 24.65 1.61 -11.78
CA ALA A 162 23.41 1.93 -12.47
C ALA A 162 23.44 1.58 -13.96
N SER A 163 24.60 1.59 -14.59
CA SER A 163 24.80 1.25 -16.02
C SER A 163 24.83 -0.24 -16.30
N GLU A 164 24.91 -1.10 -15.28
CA GLU A 164 24.97 -2.54 -15.47
C GLU A 164 23.57 -3.12 -15.65
N ALA A 165 23.51 -4.32 -16.27
CA ALA A 165 22.25 -5.03 -16.47
C ALA A 165 21.60 -5.43 -15.15
N ILE A 166 20.27 -5.51 -15.14
CA ILE A 166 19.52 -6.03 -13.99
C ILE A 166 19.83 -7.51 -13.84
N VAL A 167 20.17 -7.90 -12.61
CA VAL A 167 20.40 -9.30 -12.26
C VAL A 167 19.09 -9.95 -11.88
N SER A 168 18.76 -11.07 -12.47
CA SER A 168 17.44 -11.69 -12.38
C SER A 168 17.39 -12.96 -11.52
N THR A 169 18.52 -13.49 -11.05
CA THR A 169 18.55 -14.71 -10.22
C THR A 169 19.30 -14.51 -8.91
N PRO A 170 18.98 -15.28 -7.84
CA PRO A 170 19.74 -15.24 -6.59
C PRO A 170 21.24 -15.55 -6.77
N GLU A 171 21.58 -16.47 -7.65
CA GLU A 171 22.97 -16.84 -7.96
C GLU A 171 23.69 -15.67 -8.65
N ALA A 172 23.01 -15.01 -9.58
CA ALA A 172 23.56 -13.85 -10.25
C ALA A 172 23.70 -12.66 -9.28
N LEU A 173 22.70 -12.45 -8.39
CA LEU A 173 22.83 -11.48 -7.28
C LEU A 173 24.03 -11.82 -6.39
N ALA A 174 24.27 -13.12 -6.13
CA ALA A 174 25.43 -13.57 -5.38
C ALA A 174 26.77 -13.31 -6.07
N ALA A 175 26.79 -13.15 -7.37
CA ALA A 175 28.00 -12.83 -8.14
C ALA A 175 28.35 -11.33 -8.19
N ILE A 176 27.41 -10.44 -7.86
CA ILE A 176 27.68 -9.00 -7.81
C ILE A 176 28.62 -8.73 -6.65
N LYS A 177 29.70 -7.99 -6.90
CA LYS A 177 30.63 -7.57 -5.86
C LYS A 177 29.91 -6.65 -4.89
N ASP A 178 30.12 -6.93 -3.63
CA ASP A 178 29.58 -6.15 -2.54
C ASP A 178 30.30 -4.81 -2.43
N GLU A 179 29.59 -3.74 -2.62
CA GLU A 179 30.12 -2.40 -2.50
C GLU A 179 29.52 -1.64 -1.30
N LEU A 180 28.51 -2.20 -0.67
CA LEU A 180 27.96 -1.74 0.59
C LEU A 180 28.32 -2.75 1.68
N HIS A 181 29.01 -2.28 2.73
CA HIS A 181 29.47 -3.15 3.80
C HIS A 181 28.41 -3.29 4.89
N PHE A 182 28.32 -4.48 5.46
CA PHE A 182 27.43 -4.81 6.58
C PHE A 182 28.25 -5.40 7.72
N ASP A 183 27.89 -5.08 8.95
CA ASP A 183 28.44 -5.73 10.12
C ASP A 183 27.92 -7.18 10.28
N LYS A 184 28.42 -7.89 11.27
CA LYS A 184 28.03 -9.28 11.58
C LYS A 184 26.54 -9.45 11.87
N ASN A 185 25.84 -8.38 12.24
CA ASN A 185 24.40 -8.35 12.53
C ASN A 185 23.57 -7.91 11.31
N GLY A 186 24.24 -7.64 10.18
CA GLY A 186 23.63 -7.13 8.96
C GLY A 186 23.23 -5.66 9.04
N LYS A 187 23.82 -4.87 9.93
CA LYS A 187 23.67 -3.41 9.96
C LYS A 187 24.63 -2.76 8.97
N ILE A 188 24.16 -1.72 8.28
CA ILE A 188 24.96 -0.98 7.31
C ILE A 188 26.11 -0.26 8.02
N ILE A 189 27.33 -0.45 7.50
CA ILE A 189 28.52 0.31 7.91
C ILE A 189 28.54 1.61 7.11
N GLN A 190 28.52 2.75 7.79
CA GLN A 190 28.51 4.08 7.18
C GLN A 190 29.93 4.51 6.77
N ASP A 191 30.52 3.81 5.83
CA ASP A 191 31.84 4.10 5.26
C ASP A 191 31.74 4.90 3.95
N GLU A 192 32.83 5.00 3.21
CA GLU A 192 32.88 5.70 1.93
C GLU A 192 31.99 5.04 0.86
N ASN A 193 31.78 3.73 0.93
CA ASN A 193 30.88 3.04 0.00
C ASN A 193 29.43 3.39 0.29
N TYR A 194 29.04 3.48 1.55
CA TYR A 194 27.72 4.00 1.95
C TYR A 194 27.48 5.42 1.41
N LYS A 195 28.46 6.33 1.57
CA LYS A 195 28.36 7.69 1.06
C LYS A 195 28.25 7.75 -0.45
N LYS A 196 28.96 6.89 -1.18
CA LYS A 196 28.85 6.77 -2.64
C LYS A 196 27.48 6.23 -3.06
N ALA A 197 26.95 5.23 -2.37
CA ALA A 197 25.64 4.66 -2.65
C ALA A 197 24.54 5.71 -2.46
N TYR A 198 24.67 6.55 -1.44
CA TYR A 198 23.69 7.58 -1.12
C TYR A 198 23.93 8.91 -1.84
N LYS A 199 24.32 8.87 -3.11
CA LYS A 199 24.41 10.09 -3.92
C LYS A 199 23.03 10.63 -4.28
N ARG A 200 22.97 11.95 -4.50
CA ARG A 200 21.76 12.64 -4.93
C ARG A 200 21.69 12.62 -6.46
N TYR A 201 20.62 12.03 -6.97
CA TYR A 201 20.40 11.95 -8.41
C TYR A 201 19.03 12.57 -8.77
N ALA A 202 19.00 13.32 -9.86
CA ALA A 202 17.78 13.92 -10.38
C ALA A 202 17.04 12.99 -11.38
N SER A 203 17.78 12.08 -12.02
CA SER A 203 17.27 11.15 -13.01
C SER A 203 18.15 9.90 -13.11
N LEU A 204 17.68 8.88 -13.83
CA LEU A 204 18.49 7.71 -14.15
C LEU A 204 19.77 8.12 -14.91
N GLU A 205 19.67 9.03 -15.86
CA GLU A 205 20.80 9.53 -16.65
C GLU A 205 21.82 10.23 -15.74
N ASP A 206 21.35 11.06 -14.79
CA ASP A 206 22.22 11.71 -13.81
C ASP A 206 22.90 10.68 -12.88
N ALA A 207 22.15 9.68 -12.43
CA ALA A 207 22.69 8.58 -11.63
C ALA A 207 23.77 7.79 -12.38
N GLN A 208 23.55 7.49 -13.64
CA GLN A 208 24.50 6.79 -14.50
C GLN A 208 25.78 7.61 -14.73
N LYS A 209 25.64 8.89 -15.07
CA LYS A 209 26.77 9.80 -15.27
C LYS A 209 27.64 9.95 -14.03
N LYS A 210 27.01 9.95 -12.85
CA LYS A 210 27.70 10.13 -11.56
C LYS A 210 28.15 8.80 -10.93
N GLY A 211 27.95 7.66 -11.60
CA GLY A 211 28.35 6.35 -11.11
C GLY A 211 27.54 5.89 -9.89
N GLY A 212 26.23 6.11 -9.92
CA GLY A 212 25.30 5.60 -8.89
C GLY A 212 25.15 4.08 -8.92
N TYR A 213 24.55 3.54 -7.87
CA TYR A 213 24.44 2.10 -7.67
C TYR A 213 22.98 1.69 -7.56
N ARG A 214 22.65 0.48 -8.02
CA ARG A 214 21.40 -0.20 -7.76
C ARG A 214 21.48 -0.93 -6.44
N ILE A 215 20.44 -0.81 -5.63
CA ILE A 215 20.28 -1.53 -4.37
C ILE A 215 19.16 -2.55 -4.57
N TYR A 216 19.47 -3.81 -4.36
CA TYR A 216 18.52 -4.91 -4.52
C TYR A 216 17.98 -5.34 -3.16
N VAL A 217 16.70 -5.07 -2.93
CA VAL A 217 15.94 -5.56 -1.78
C VAL A 217 14.44 -5.46 -2.08
N PRO A 218 13.63 -6.50 -1.81
CA PRO A 218 12.17 -6.41 -1.96
C PRO A 218 11.58 -5.30 -1.10
N GLY A 219 10.69 -4.51 -1.69
CA GLY A 219 10.08 -3.36 -1.02
C GLY A 219 10.96 -2.12 -1.01
N PHE A 220 12.08 -2.06 -1.77
CA PHE A 220 12.92 -0.87 -1.81
C PHE A 220 12.13 0.37 -2.22
N ALA A 221 11.40 0.28 -3.30
CA ALA A 221 10.59 1.38 -3.82
C ALA A 221 9.11 1.22 -3.45
N ASP A 222 8.65 -0.02 -3.30
CA ASP A 222 7.24 -0.38 -3.09
C ASP A 222 7.09 -1.21 -1.79
N ALA A 223 6.83 -0.55 -0.61
CA ALA A 223 6.91 0.91 -0.43
C ALA A 223 7.74 1.29 0.81
N MET A 224 8.79 0.52 1.16
CA MET A 224 9.57 0.79 2.39
C MET A 224 10.25 2.16 2.39
N GLY A 225 10.66 2.66 1.23
CA GLY A 225 11.17 4.01 1.12
C GLY A 225 10.12 5.06 1.52
N ASN A 226 8.89 4.91 1.01
CA ASN A 226 7.77 5.75 1.38
C ASN A 226 7.42 5.61 2.87
N THR A 227 7.32 4.38 3.39
CA THR A 227 7.04 4.14 4.80
C THR A 227 8.10 4.73 5.72
N THR A 228 9.38 4.64 5.35
CA THR A 228 10.47 5.31 6.09
C THR A 228 10.30 6.82 6.08
N GLY A 229 9.87 7.40 4.96
CA GLY A 229 9.55 8.83 4.86
C GLY A 229 8.41 9.23 5.79
N VAL A 230 7.34 8.41 5.83
CA VAL A 230 6.20 8.59 6.74
C VAL A 230 6.65 8.52 8.21
N MET A 231 7.48 7.54 8.58
CA MET A 231 8.04 7.44 9.93
C MET A 231 8.95 8.63 10.26
N THR A 232 9.73 9.11 9.29
CA THR A 232 10.54 10.31 9.46
C THR A 232 9.68 11.54 9.74
N ALA A 233 8.50 11.66 9.12
CA ALA A 233 7.56 12.73 9.44
C ALA A 233 7.14 12.69 10.92
N ALA A 234 6.84 11.53 11.48
CA ALA A 234 6.54 11.37 12.90
C ALA A 234 7.73 11.79 13.79
N ILE A 235 8.94 11.30 13.47
CA ILE A 235 10.17 11.62 14.20
C ILE A 235 10.40 13.12 14.24
N MET A 236 10.22 13.81 13.11
CA MET A 236 10.42 15.26 13.01
C MET A 236 9.34 16.02 13.79
N MET A 237 8.07 15.61 13.70
CA MET A 237 7.02 16.22 14.52
C MET A 237 7.29 16.07 16.02
N LYS A 238 7.77 14.89 16.46
CA LYS A 238 8.19 14.66 17.85
C LYS A 238 9.37 15.54 18.24
N LYS A 239 10.45 15.53 17.44
CA LYS A 239 11.68 16.28 17.70
C LYS A 239 11.43 17.78 17.87
N TYR A 240 10.57 18.33 17.03
CA TYR A 240 10.21 19.75 17.05
C TYR A 240 9.04 20.10 17.95
N ASN A 241 8.56 19.11 18.75
CA ASN A 241 7.44 19.29 19.68
C ASN A 241 6.21 19.93 19.01
N ILE A 242 5.88 19.44 17.83
CA ILE A 242 4.73 19.92 17.06
C ILE A 242 3.43 19.66 17.84
N LYS A 243 2.57 20.68 17.90
CA LYS A 243 1.29 20.64 18.61
C LYS A 243 0.13 20.83 17.62
N PRO A 244 -0.41 19.76 17.03
CA PRO A 244 -1.58 19.84 16.20
C PRO A 244 -2.84 20.15 17.04
N VAL A 245 -3.92 20.59 16.41
CA VAL A 245 -5.22 20.73 17.07
C VAL A 245 -5.91 19.37 17.16
N TYR A 246 -6.09 18.67 16.03
CA TYR A 246 -6.51 17.27 16.03
C TYR A 246 -5.31 16.34 16.18
N ASP A 247 -5.53 15.12 16.66
CA ASP A 247 -4.47 14.13 16.68
C ASP A 247 -3.99 13.83 15.25
N ILE A 248 -2.69 13.58 15.08
CA ILE A 248 -2.15 13.01 13.84
C ILE A 248 -1.66 11.61 14.15
N TRP A 249 -2.21 10.63 13.45
CA TRP A 249 -1.71 9.27 13.49
C TRP A 249 -0.78 9.03 12.31
N VAL A 250 0.37 8.42 12.60
CA VAL A 250 1.36 8.05 11.59
C VAL A 250 1.54 6.55 11.63
N CYS A 251 1.15 5.88 10.56
CA CYS A 251 1.02 4.42 10.54
C CYS A 251 1.90 3.76 9.48
N GLY A 252 2.59 2.70 9.89
CA GLY A 252 3.03 1.63 9.02
C GLY A 252 1.92 0.59 8.94
N THR A 253 1.25 0.51 7.80
CA THR A 253 0.10 -0.38 7.61
C THR A 253 0.52 -1.70 7.01
N THR A 254 -0.27 -2.75 7.22
CA THR A 254 0.03 -4.11 6.76
C THR A 254 -0.98 -4.59 5.74
N GLY A 255 -0.54 -5.54 4.90
CA GLY A 255 -1.43 -6.22 3.96
C GLY A 255 -1.91 -5.35 2.81
N GLU A 256 -1.12 -4.39 2.36
CA GLU A 256 -1.43 -3.67 1.11
C GLU A 256 -1.36 -4.62 -0.06
N GLU A 257 -0.38 -5.48 -0.07
CA GLU A 257 -0.01 -6.28 -1.22
C GLU A 257 -0.81 -7.59 -1.35
N GLY A 258 -1.13 -7.94 -2.58
CA GLY A 258 -1.62 -9.25 -2.99
C GLY A 258 -2.75 -9.82 -2.11
N LYS A 259 -2.46 -10.93 -1.43
CA LYS A 259 -3.39 -11.62 -0.52
C LYS A 259 -3.62 -10.88 0.81
N GLY A 260 -2.86 -9.84 1.10
CA GLY A 260 -3.08 -8.97 2.26
C GLY A 260 -4.39 -8.20 2.20
N ASN A 261 -4.86 -7.89 0.98
CA ASN A 261 -6.21 -7.36 0.71
C ASN A 261 -6.56 -6.10 1.50
N LEU A 262 -5.60 -5.20 1.69
CA LEU A 262 -5.74 -3.95 2.46
C LEU A 262 -6.16 -4.17 3.93
N CYS A 263 -5.80 -5.31 4.52
CA CYS A 263 -6.31 -5.70 5.85
C CYS A 263 -5.97 -4.66 6.92
N GLY A 264 -4.81 -4.02 6.84
CA GLY A 264 -4.44 -2.96 7.77
C GLY A 264 -5.38 -1.76 7.72
N MET A 265 -5.68 -1.29 6.52
CA MET A 265 -6.62 -0.18 6.34
C MET A 265 -8.06 -0.58 6.66
N LYS A 266 -8.49 -1.78 6.28
CA LYS A 266 -9.82 -2.29 6.66
C LYS A 266 -9.99 -2.30 8.17
N GLN A 267 -8.94 -2.67 8.90
CA GLN A 267 -8.95 -2.61 10.35
C GLN A 267 -9.11 -1.17 10.86
N LEU A 268 -8.31 -0.22 10.37
CA LEU A 268 -8.35 1.17 10.82
C LEU A 268 -9.71 1.84 10.58
N TYR A 269 -10.34 1.52 9.46
CA TYR A 269 -11.62 2.13 9.06
C TYR A 269 -12.85 1.29 9.40
N GLY A 270 -12.67 0.13 10.05
CA GLY A 270 -13.77 -0.79 10.36
C GLY A 270 -14.52 -1.26 9.10
N TYR A 271 -13.80 -1.42 7.98
CA TYR A 271 -14.40 -1.81 6.70
C TYR A 271 -14.71 -3.31 6.67
N ASN A 272 -15.96 -3.61 6.36
CA ASN A 272 -16.46 -4.97 6.21
C ASN A 272 -16.61 -5.30 4.72
N GLN A 273 -15.84 -6.26 4.25
CA GLN A 273 -15.86 -6.68 2.86
C GLN A 273 -17.17 -7.35 2.41
N ASP A 274 -17.89 -8.01 3.33
CA ASP A 274 -19.14 -8.69 2.98
C ASP A 274 -20.27 -7.70 2.73
N THR A 275 -20.24 -6.56 3.42
CA THR A 275 -21.22 -5.48 3.27
C THR A 275 -20.76 -4.35 2.38
N GLY A 276 -19.45 -4.26 2.09
CA GLY A 276 -18.85 -3.14 1.36
C GLY A 276 -18.91 -1.81 2.11
N LYS A 277 -19.04 -1.84 3.44
CA LYS A 277 -19.20 -0.64 4.29
C LYS A 277 -18.19 -0.60 5.40
N GLY A 278 -17.80 0.62 5.79
CA GLY A 278 -17.00 0.89 6.98
C GLY A 278 -17.69 1.89 7.88
N ASN A 279 -17.32 1.91 9.15
CA ASN A 279 -17.92 2.78 10.16
C ASN A 279 -17.02 3.97 10.56
N ASN A 280 -15.75 3.97 10.10
CA ASN A 280 -14.76 4.98 10.50
C ASN A 280 -14.82 5.31 12.01
N ALA A 281 -14.93 4.29 12.86
CA ALA A 281 -15.14 4.47 14.29
C ALA A 281 -13.99 5.22 14.98
N LEU A 282 -12.80 5.25 14.37
CA LEU A 282 -11.66 6.05 14.82
C LEU A 282 -11.78 7.54 14.44
N ASN A 283 -12.77 7.92 13.65
CA ASN A 283 -13.05 9.29 13.25
C ASN A 283 -11.86 9.96 12.53
N PHE A 284 -11.30 9.31 11.50
CA PHE A 284 -10.36 9.97 10.61
C PHE A 284 -11.09 10.99 9.73
N VAL A 285 -10.59 12.22 9.69
CA VAL A 285 -11.17 13.34 8.92
C VAL A 285 -10.45 13.57 7.59
N ALA A 286 -9.24 13.07 7.47
CA ALA A 286 -8.46 13.02 6.22
C ALA A 286 -7.41 11.91 6.30
N ASN A 287 -7.03 11.37 5.13
CA ASN A 287 -5.97 10.40 4.96
C ASN A 287 -4.98 10.88 3.89
N PHE A 288 -3.69 10.76 4.18
CA PHE A 288 -2.62 11.03 3.22
C PHE A 288 -1.69 9.81 3.18
N GLY A 289 -1.84 9.03 2.11
CA GLY A 289 -1.08 7.82 1.89
C GLY A 289 0.21 8.07 1.12
N ALA A 290 1.20 7.21 1.34
CA ALA A 290 2.49 7.23 0.66
C ALA A 290 2.84 5.86 0.10
N ASP A 291 2.59 5.67 -1.20
CA ASP A 291 2.78 4.38 -1.87
C ASP A 291 3.18 4.51 -3.36
N SER A 292 3.18 5.69 -3.92
CA SER A 292 3.55 5.87 -5.32
C SER A 292 5.07 5.90 -5.50
N THR A 293 5.57 5.32 -6.57
CA THR A 293 6.99 5.45 -6.98
C THR A 293 7.22 6.58 -7.99
N ARG A 294 6.15 7.23 -8.46
CA ARG A 294 6.24 8.26 -9.51
C ARG A 294 6.28 9.67 -8.91
N PRO A 295 7.38 10.40 -9.07
CA PRO A 295 7.47 11.78 -8.64
C PRO A 295 6.37 12.65 -9.26
N GLY A 296 5.81 13.58 -8.45
CA GLY A 296 4.89 14.60 -8.93
C GLY A 296 3.49 14.12 -9.32
N SER A 297 3.16 12.85 -9.10
CA SER A 297 1.81 12.36 -9.35
C SER A 297 1.13 11.94 -8.06
N GLY A 298 0.02 12.61 -7.73
CA GLY A 298 -0.91 12.10 -6.71
C GLY A 298 -1.89 11.11 -7.34
N THR A 299 -2.27 10.09 -6.58
CA THR A 299 -3.37 9.19 -6.92
C THR A 299 -4.63 9.67 -6.22
N LEU A 300 -5.66 9.94 -7.01
CA LEU A 300 -6.91 10.53 -6.57
C LEU A 300 -8.11 9.61 -6.80
N ASN A 301 -7.96 8.62 -7.65
CA ASN A 301 -8.96 7.61 -7.96
C ASN A 301 -8.42 6.22 -7.61
N TYR A 302 -9.28 5.33 -7.20
CA TYR A 302 -8.89 4.05 -6.65
C TYR A 302 -9.52 2.89 -7.40
N LEU A 303 -8.66 2.08 -8.01
CA LEU A 303 -9.06 0.93 -8.81
C LEU A 303 -9.48 -0.22 -7.90
N GLY A 304 -10.74 -0.57 -7.95
CA GLY A 304 -11.26 -1.72 -7.21
C GLY A 304 -10.86 -3.05 -7.84
N SER A 305 -10.84 -4.09 -7.03
CA SER A 305 -10.61 -5.46 -7.50
C SER A 305 -11.37 -6.49 -6.69
N TYR A 306 -11.84 -7.56 -7.37
CA TYR A 306 -12.25 -8.81 -6.76
C TYR A 306 -11.31 -9.93 -7.19
N ARG A 307 -10.92 -10.79 -6.25
CA ARG A 307 -9.96 -11.86 -6.51
C ARG A 307 -10.42 -13.16 -5.91
N PHE A 308 -10.44 -14.22 -6.73
CA PHE A 308 -10.76 -15.57 -6.32
C PHE A 308 -9.58 -16.52 -6.50
N GLU A 309 -9.48 -17.46 -5.56
CA GLU A 309 -8.73 -18.70 -5.71
C GLU A 309 -9.74 -19.84 -5.68
N VAL A 310 -9.77 -20.62 -6.73
CA VAL A 310 -10.66 -21.78 -6.88
C VAL A 310 -9.81 -23.02 -6.94
N LYS A 311 -10.03 -23.94 -6.00
CA LYS A 311 -9.32 -25.21 -5.94
C LYS A 311 -10.28 -26.34 -6.24
N TYR A 312 -9.96 -27.11 -7.26
CA TYR A 312 -10.65 -28.35 -7.59
C TYR A 312 -9.84 -29.53 -7.07
N THR A 313 -10.51 -30.48 -6.40
CA THR A 313 -9.82 -31.64 -5.78
C THR A 313 -10.56 -32.90 -6.12
N GLU A 314 -9.83 -33.91 -6.59
CA GLU A 314 -10.34 -35.24 -6.80
C GLU A 314 -10.42 -36.01 -5.48
N PRO A 315 -11.45 -36.83 -5.28
CA PRO A 315 -11.50 -37.73 -4.14
C PRO A 315 -10.41 -38.81 -4.25
N ALA A 316 -9.98 -39.31 -3.11
CA ALA A 316 -9.02 -40.40 -3.07
C ALA A 316 -9.60 -41.68 -3.72
N GLY A 317 -8.74 -42.50 -4.33
CA GLY A 317 -9.09 -43.84 -4.80
C GLY A 317 -9.23 -44.01 -6.30
N TYR A 318 -9.13 -42.93 -7.10
CA TYR A 318 -9.04 -43.09 -8.56
C TYR A 318 -7.65 -43.58 -8.97
N LYS A 319 -7.61 -44.61 -9.83
CA LYS A 319 -6.37 -45.16 -10.38
C LYS A 319 -5.88 -44.29 -11.54
N GLN A 320 -4.55 -44.26 -11.74
CA GLN A 320 -3.95 -43.73 -12.95
C GLN A 320 -4.51 -44.43 -14.19
N GLY A 321 -4.69 -43.73 -15.29
CA GLY A 321 -5.19 -44.28 -16.54
C GLY A 321 -6.69 -44.53 -16.60
N GLY A 322 -7.47 -44.26 -15.53
CA GLY A 322 -8.93 -44.37 -15.54
C GLY A 322 -9.59 -43.21 -16.28
N ALA A 323 -9.91 -43.39 -17.55
CA ALA A 323 -10.59 -42.36 -18.35
C ALA A 323 -12.07 -42.12 -17.94
N GLU A 324 -12.60 -42.89 -17.00
CA GLU A 324 -14.02 -42.95 -16.66
C GLU A 324 -14.35 -42.28 -15.30
N ALA A 325 -13.60 -41.28 -14.91
CA ALA A 325 -13.81 -40.58 -13.65
C ALA A 325 -13.66 -39.06 -13.80
N PRO A 326 -14.44 -38.25 -13.06
CA PRO A 326 -14.34 -36.81 -13.14
C PRO A 326 -12.97 -36.30 -12.73
N SER A 327 -12.50 -35.25 -13.36
CA SER A 327 -11.15 -34.74 -13.24
C SER A 327 -11.10 -33.31 -12.72
N ALA A 328 -10.22 -33.04 -11.72
CA ALA A 328 -9.95 -31.70 -11.23
C ALA A 328 -9.42 -30.79 -12.35
N LEU A 329 -8.55 -31.31 -13.20
CA LEU A 329 -8.01 -30.60 -14.36
C LEU A 329 -9.14 -30.23 -15.35
N MET A 330 -10.04 -31.16 -15.65
CA MET A 330 -11.14 -30.91 -16.60
C MET A 330 -12.16 -29.91 -16.02
N ALA A 331 -12.47 -29.97 -14.73
CA ALA A 331 -13.32 -28.97 -14.06
C ALA A 331 -12.70 -27.57 -14.14
N MET A 332 -11.40 -27.44 -13.87
CA MET A 332 -10.66 -26.17 -14.01
C MET A 332 -10.67 -25.67 -15.45
N THR A 333 -10.39 -26.54 -16.43
CA THR A 333 -10.37 -26.17 -17.86
C THR A 333 -11.75 -25.68 -18.33
N ARG A 334 -12.85 -26.36 -17.91
CA ARG A 334 -14.21 -25.88 -18.19
C ARG A 334 -14.51 -24.52 -17.58
N SER A 335 -14.00 -24.25 -16.37
CA SER A 335 -14.11 -22.94 -15.74
C SER A 335 -13.43 -21.85 -16.57
N ILE A 336 -12.20 -22.12 -17.03
CA ILE A 336 -11.44 -21.18 -17.87
C ILE A 336 -12.20 -20.93 -19.18
N ALA A 337 -12.71 -21.98 -19.82
CA ALA A 337 -13.49 -21.83 -21.06
C ALA A 337 -14.74 -20.96 -20.85
N LYS A 338 -15.50 -21.20 -19.77
CA LYS A 338 -16.69 -20.40 -19.45
C LYS A 338 -16.34 -18.93 -19.13
N ILE A 339 -15.24 -18.69 -18.42
CA ILE A 339 -14.75 -17.33 -18.13
C ILE A 339 -14.37 -16.62 -19.42
N ALA A 340 -13.75 -17.30 -20.38
CA ALA A 340 -13.33 -16.71 -21.64
C ALA A 340 -14.51 -16.15 -22.48
N ASP A 341 -15.71 -16.64 -22.26
CA ASP A 341 -16.92 -16.16 -22.92
C ASP A 341 -17.56 -14.94 -22.24
N VAL A 342 -17.12 -14.61 -21.03
CA VAL A 342 -17.63 -13.43 -20.30
C VAL A 342 -17.17 -12.15 -20.98
N LYS A 343 -18.12 -11.25 -21.23
CA LYS A 343 -17.87 -9.93 -21.81
C LYS A 343 -18.10 -8.84 -20.78
N SER A 344 -17.06 -8.08 -20.49
CA SER A 344 -17.20 -6.89 -19.67
C SER A 344 -17.91 -5.77 -20.44
N PRO A 345 -18.52 -4.78 -19.78
CA PRO A 345 -19.06 -3.60 -20.43
C PRO A 345 -18.05 -2.92 -21.38
N TRP A 346 -16.79 -2.89 -20.99
CA TRP A 346 -15.71 -2.32 -21.82
C TRP A 346 -15.34 -3.17 -23.05
N ASP A 347 -15.57 -4.48 -23.01
CA ASP A 347 -15.39 -5.35 -24.18
C ASP A 347 -16.48 -5.10 -25.23
N LEU A 348 -17.68 -4.76 -24.76
CA LEU A 348 -18.84 -4.48 -25.59
C LEU A 348 -18.83 -3.04 -26.14
N ASP A 349 -18.41 -2.09 -25.31
CA ASP A 349 -18.30 -0.68 -25.67
C ASP A 349 -17.00 -0.09 -25.06
N LYS A 350 -16.04 0.27 -25.89
CA LYS A 350 -14.76 0.87 -25.47
C LYS A 350 -14.89 2.28 -24.88
N LYS A 351 -16.07 2.90 -24.93
CA LYS A 351 -16.39 4.14 -24.21
C LYS A 351 -16.86 3.90 -22.79
N ALA A 352 -17.28 2.66 -22.46
CA ALA A 352 -17.59 2.27 -21.10
C ALA A 352 -16.34 2.28 -20.23
N GLU A 353 -16.55 2.31 -18.93
CA GLU A 353 -15.45 2.24 -17.97
C GLU A 353 -14.67 0.93 -18.12
N ARG A 354 -13.34 1.06 -18.06
CA ARG A 354 -12.44 -0.06 -18.27
C ARG A 354 -12.56 -1.09 -17.15
N THR A 355 -13.43 -2.06 -17.34
CA THR A 355 -13.59 -3.23 -16.48
C THR A 355 -12.92 -4.42 -17.15
N THR A 356 -12.01 -5.07 -16.44
CA THR A 356 -11.20 -6.17 -16.96
C THR A 356 -11.19 -7.35 -15.99
N TYR A 357 -10.87 -8.52 -16.52
CA TYR A 357 -10.49 -9.67 -15.70
C TYR A 357 -9.27 -10.37 -16.29
N THR A 358 -8.59 -11.10 -15.43
CA THR A 358 -7.40 -11.88 -15.80
C THR A 358 -7.44 -13.21 -15.09
N VAL A 359 -7.23 -14.30 -15.84
CA VAL A 359 -6.86 -15.59 -15.27
C VAL A 359 -5.36 -15.56 -15.05
N GLY A 360 -4.95 -15.32 -13.80
CA GLY A 360 -3.54 -15.07 -13.45
C GLY A 360 -2.76 -16.32 -13.14
N LEU A 361 -3.43 -17.40 -12.74
CA LEU A 361 -2.83 -18.68 -12.43
C LEU A 361 -3.76 -19.81 -12.85
N ALA A 362 -3.20 -20.84 -13.49
CA ALA A 362 -3.81 -22.15 -13.65
C ALA A 362 -2.70 -23.18 -13.43
N SER A 363 -2.81 -23.99 -12.38
CA SER A 363 -1.77 -24.94 -11.98
C SER A 363 -2.38 -26.21 -11.39
N CYS A 364 -1.76 -27.33 -11.68
CA CYS A 364 -2.12 -28.63 -11.15
C CYS A 364 -0.89 -29.33 -10.56
N ASP A 365 -1.12 -30.35 -9.73
CA ASP A 365 -0.08 -31.05 -8.99
C ASP A 365 0.56 -32.22 -9.75
N ALA A 366 0.06 -32.64 -10.92
CA ALA A 366 0.68 -33.67 -11.73
C ALA A 366 2.03 -33.21 -12.31
N ALA A 367 3.04 -34.04 -12.18
CA ALA A 367 4.40 -33.79 -12.64
C ALA A 367 4.73 -34.45 -13.99
N ALA A 368 3.93 -35.42 -14.44
CA ALA A 368 4.14 -36.16 -15.66
C ALA A 368 2.86 -36.44 -16.45
N ALA A 369 2.99 -36.59 -17.76
CA ALA A 369 1.85 -36.78 -18.67
C ALA A 369 0.98 -38.04 -18.36
N GLY A 370 1.55 -39.07 -17.73
CA GLY A 370 0.83 -40.25 -17.29
C GLY A 370 0.18 -40.14 -15.92
N GLU A 371 0.35 -39.02 -15.24
CA GLU A 371 -0.22 -38.80 -13.90
C GLU A 371 -1.54 -38.06 -13.97
N ARG A 372 -2.43 -38.42 -13.04
CA ARG A 372 -3.69 -37.76 -12.84
C ARG A 372 -3.52 -36.64 -11.83
N SER A 373 -3.90 -35.43 -12.19
CA SER A 373 -3.90 -34.27 -11.24
C SER A 373 -4.94 -34.46 -10.15
N ARG A 374 -4.49 -34.52 -8.90
CA ARG A 374 -5.37 -34.63 -7.72
C ARG A 374 -5.94 -33.29 -7.29
N SER A 375 -5.21 -32.25 -7.56
CA SER A 375 -5.58 -30.89 -7.19
C SER A 375 -5.18 -29.90 -8.27
N CYS A 376 -6.12 -29.04 -8.65
CA CYS A 376 -5.89 -27.94 -9.59
C CYS A 376 -6.37 -26.64 -8.99
N THR A 377 -5.59 -25.58 -9.14
CA THR A 377 -5.88 -24.25 -8.63
C THR A 377 -5.97 -23.23 -9.77
N LEU A 378 -7.00 -22.42 -9.74
CA LEU A 378 -7.27 -21.32 -10.65
C LEU A 378 -7.34 -20.02 -9.85
N MET A 379 -6.66 -18.95 -10.31
CA MET A 379 -6.80 -17.61 -9.73
C MET A 379 -7.33 -16.63 -10.77
N VAL A 380 -8.29 -15.82 -10.37
CA VAL A 380 -8.92 -14.80 -11.21
C VAL A 380 -8.89 -13.45 -10.49
N ASP A 381 -8.42 -12.41 -11.20
CA ASP A 381 -8.42 -11.01 -10.76
C ASP A 381 -9.36 -10.21 -11.68
N MET A 382 -10.31 -9.51 -11.10
CA MET A 382 -11.26 -8.61 -11.78
C MET A 382 -11.00 -7.20 -11.31
N ARG A 383 -10.99 -6.22 -12.22
CA ARG A 383 -10.69 -4.81 -11.90
C ARG A 383 -11.63 -3.85 -12.59
N SER A 384 -12.03 -2.80 -11.87
CA SER A 384 -12.78 -1.67 -12.42
C SER A 384 -12.51 -0.39 -11.62
N PRO A 385 -12.53 0.80 -12.25
CA PRO A 385 -12.48 2.07 -11.53
C PRO A 385 -13.78 2.36 -10.76
N THR A 386 -14.88 1.67 -11.05
CA THR A 386 -16.16 1.88 -10.40
C THR A 386 -16.76 0.58 -9.87
N GLN A 387 -17.51 0.70 -8.78
CA GLN A 387 -18.03 -0.45 -8.04
C GLN A 387 -19.15 -1.21 -8.78
N GLY A 388 -20.03 -0.51 -9.50
CA GLY A 388 -21.11 -1.13 -10.25
C GLY A 388 -20.63 -2.15 -11.30
N PRO A 389 -19.80 -1.74 -12.27
CA PRO A 389 -19.19 -2.64 -13.26
C PRO A 389 -18.33 -3.75 -12.63
N LEU A 390 -17.61 -3.46 -11.53
CA LEU A 390 -16.84 -4.47 -10.80
C LEU A 390 -17.74 -5.56 -10.23
N SER A 391 -18.85 -5.18 -9.62
CA SER A 391 -19.85 -6.13 -9.09
C SER A 391 -20.54 -6.91 -10.22
N ALA A 392 -20.83 -6.25 -11.34
CA ALA A 392 -21.47 -6.89 -12.48
C ALA A 392 -20.61 -7.97 -13.14
N ILE A 393 -19.29 -7.74 -13.28
CA ILE A 393 -18.39 -8.75 -13.85
C ILE A 393 -18.18 -9.92 -12.87
N ARG A 394 -18.12 -9.67 -11.56
CA ARG A 394 -18.11 -10.71 -10.54
C ARG A 394 -19.33 -11.61 -10.64
N ALA A 395 -20.52 -11.02 -10.75
CA ALA A 395 -21.77 -11.76 -10.85
C ALA A 395 -21.85 -12.68 -12.09
N GLN A 396 -21.08 -12.39 -13.14
CA GLN A 396 -20.96 -13.26 -14.31
C GLN A 396 -19.92 -14.36 -14.13
N ILE A 397 -18.78 -14.05 -13.53
CA ILE A 397 -17.64 -14.98 -13.41
C ILE A 397 -17.83 -15.99 -12.28
N GLU A 398 -18.23 -15.55 -11.10
CA GLU A 398 -18.34 -16.43 -9.92
C GLU A 398 -19.20 -17.67 -10.13
N PRO A 399 -20.38 -17.60 -10.76
CA PRO A 399 -21.20 -18.78 -11.02
C PRO A 399 -20.57 -19.79 -11.98
N THR A 400 -19.62 -19.37 -12.84
CA THR A 400 -18.98 -20.26 -13.82
C THR A 400 -18.19 -21.37 -13.15
N PHE A 401 -17.64 -21.13 -11.96
CA PHE A 401 -16.85 -22.11 -11.23
C PHE A 401 -17.70 -23.32 -10.82
N LYS A 402 -18.86 -23.05 -10.24
CA LYS A 402 -19.79 -24.11 -9.86
C LYS A 402 -20.40 -24.79 -11.07
N ALA A 403 -20.78 -24.05 -12.10
CA ALA A 403 -21.34 -24.63 -13.33
C ALA A 403 -20.35 -25.58 -14.01
N ALA A 404 -19.07 -25.22 -14.04
CA ALA A 404 -18.02 -26.07 -14.59
C ALA A 404 -17.80 -27.37 -13.78
N LEU A 405 -17.86 -27.25 -12.44
CA LEU A 405 -17.79 -28.41 -11.54
C LEU A 405 -18.97 -29.35 -11.75
N ASP A 406 -20.19 -28.81 -11.78
CA ASP A 406 -21.41 -29.60 -11.94
C ASP A 406 -21.44 -30.30 -13.31
N GLU A 407 -21.00 -29.63 -14.38
CA GLU A 407 -20.90 -30.20 -15.72
C GLU A 407 -19.89 -31.35 -15.77
N GLU A 408 -18.71 -31.19 -15.16
CA GLU A 408 -17.71 -32.25 -15.10
C GLU A 408 -18.22 -33.48 -14.34
N ASN A 409 -18.84 -33.29 -13.17
CA ASN A 409 -19.38 -34.37 -12.37
C ASN A 409 -20.57 -35.06 -13.07
N ALA A 410 -21.46 -34.30 -13.68
CA ALA A 410 -22.67 -34.81 -14.37
C ALA A 410 -22.30 -35.72 -15.55
N LYS A 411 -21.20 -35.48 -16.24
CA LYS A 411 -20.69 -36.34 -17.31
C LYS A 411 -20.50 -37.79 -16.86
N TYR A 412 -20.29 -38.03 -15.58
CA TYR A 412 -20.08 -39.33 -14.96
C TYR A 412 -21.25 -39.77 -14.08
N GLY A 413 -22.42 -39.12 -14.22
CA GLY A 413 -23.62 -39.43 -13.45
C GLY A 413 -23.52 -39.03 -11.96
N LEU A 414 -22.61 -38.15 -11.60
CA LEU A 414 -22.36 -37.72 -10.24
C LEU A 414 -22.93 -36.31 -9.98
N LYS A 415 -23.33 -36.06 -8.75
CA LYS A 415 -23.76 -34.74 -8.27
C LYS A 415 -22.70 -34.15 -7.34
N SER A 416 -22.62 -32.82 -7.28
CA SER A 416 -21.80 -32.16 -6.28
C SER A 416 -22.18 -32.63 -4.87
N GLY A 417 -21.19 -33.10 -4.10
CA GLY A 417 -21.38 -33.70 -2.78
C GLY A 417 -21.25 -35.23 -2.74
N ASP A 418 -21.34 -35.92 -3.87
CA ASP A 418 -21.11 -37.36 -3.93
C ASP A 418 -19.66 -37.69 -3.55
N LYS A 419 -19.46 -38.82 -2.87
CA LYS A 419 -18.11 -39.23 -2.40
C LYS A 419 -17.10 -39.35 -3.54
N LYS A 420 -17.55 -39.69 -4.74
CA LYS A 420 -16.73 -39.86 -5.95
C LYS A 420 -16.67 -38.61 -6.84
N ALA A 421 -17.37 -37.54 -6.49
CA ALA A 421 -17.37 -36.30 -7.26
C ALA A 421 -16.11 -35.47 -6.99
N VAL A 422 -15.64 -34.72 -8.00
CA VAL A 422 -14.68 -33.63 -7.80
C VAL A 422 -15.31 -32.61 -6.89
N LYS A 423 -14.51 -32.10 -5.96
CA LYS A 423 -14.90 -31.05 -5.01
C LYS A 423 -14.30 -29.72 -5.41
N MET A 424 -14.96 -28.64 -5.02
CA MET A 424 -14.48 -27.28 -5.21
C MET A 424 -14.42 -26.56 -3.88
N GLU A 425 -13.33 -25.87 -3.68
CA GLU A 425 -13.16 -24.84 -2.64
C GLU A 425 -13.00 -23.50 -3.33
N LEU A 426 -13.83 -22.53 -2.98
CA LEU A 426 -13.77 -21.17 -3.49
C LEU A 426 -13.32 -20.27 -2.35
N VAL A 427 -12.16 -19.65 -2.51
CA VAL A 427 -11.65 -18.68 -1.57
C VAL A 427 -11.66 -17.30 -2.22
N TRP A 428 -12.43 -16.41 -1.65
CA TRP A 428 -12.42 -15.01 -2.02
C TRP A 428 -11.39 -14.28 -1.17
N PHE A 429 -10.25 -13.93 -1.76
CA PHE A 429 -9.12 -13.34 -1.05
C PHE A 429 -8.84 -11.88 -1.40
N GLY A 430 -9.61 -11.28 -2.27
CA GLY A 430 -9.43 -9.89 -2.68
C GLY A 430 -10.78 -9.17 -2.81
N ASP A 431 -10.95 -8.16 -1.97
CA ASP A 431 -12.03 -7.18 -2.06
C ASP A 431 -11.43 -5.80 -1.78
N ARG A 432 -11.04 -5.13 -2.86
CA ARG A 432 -10.63 -3.73 -2.80
C ARG A 432 -11.75 -2.90 -3.39
N PRO A 433 -12.40 -2.02 -2.62
CA PRO A 433 -13.50 -1.20 -3.14
C PRO A 433 -13.01 -0.26 -4.24
N ALA A 434 -13.80 -0.13 -5.30
CA ALA A 434 -13.54 0.85 -6.35
C ALA A 434 -14.03 2.23 -5.91
N HIS A 435 -13.28 3.25 -6.26
CA HIS A 435 -13.70 4.62 -6.03
C HIS A 435 -13.22 5.56 -7.11
N GLN A 436 -14.17 6.21 -7.80
CA GLN A 436 -13.89 7.26 -8.77
C GLN A 436 -14.39 8.60 -8.23
N ARG A 437 -13.46 9.53 -8.05
CA ARG A 437 -13.75 10.87 -7.53
C ARG A 437 -14.53 11.68 -8.55
N LYS A 438 -15.63 12.27 -8.12
CA LYS A 438 -16.46 13.19 -8.92
C LYS A 438 -16.15 14.66 -8.60
N ASN A 439 -15.77 14.94 -7.35
CA ASN A 439 -15.44 16.28 -6.89
C ASN A 439 -13.95 16.37 -6.52
N PHE A 440 -13.17 17.10 -7.32
CA PHE A 440 -11.75 17.34 -7.09
C PHE A 440 -11.48 18.57 -6.21
N ASN A 441 -12.51 19.15 -5.61
CA ASN A 441 -12.41 20.24 -4.64
C ASN A 441 -12.61 19.78 -3.20
N ASP A 442 -12.57 18.47 -2.93
CA ASP A 442 -12.56 17.96 -1.56
C ASP A 442 -11.30 18.42 -0.81
N ILE A 443 -11.39 18.40 0.52
CA ILE A 443 -10.36 19.00 1.37
C ILE A 443 -8.97 18.37 1.18
N ALA A 444 -8.87 17.04 1.02
CA ALA A 444 -7.59 16.38 0.83
C ALA A 444 -6.93 16.79 -0.50
N THR A 445 -7.72 16.91 -1.57
CA THR A 445 -7.24 17.37 -2.89
C THR A 445 -6.77 18.83 -2.85
N GLN A 446 -7.53 19.71 -2.20
CA GLN A 446 -7.13 21.11 -2.04
C GLN A 446 -5.81 21.23 -1.28
N ILE A 447 -5.67 20.51 -0.14
CA ILE A 447 -4.46 20.49 0.68
C ILE A 447 -3.28 19.94 -0.11
N TYR A 448 -3.47 18.81 -0.81
CA TYR A 448 -2.44 18.20 -1.66
C TYR A 448 -1.92 19.19 -2.71
N TRP A 449 -2.83 19.89 -3.40
CA TRP A 449 -2.47 20.90 -4.39
C TRP A 449 -1.74 22.08 -3.77
N GLN A 450 -2.31 22.68 -2.74
CA GLN A 450 -1.77 23.90 -2.12
C GLN A 450 -0.38 23.66 -1.52
N THR A 451 -0.18 22.55 -0.84
CA THR A 451 1.11 22.23 -0.23
C THR A 451 2.21 22.01 -1.26
N ALA A 452 1.91 21.43 -2.43
CA ALA A 452 2.86 21.30 -3.53
C ALA A 452 3.32 22.67 -4.05
N GLN A 453 2.38 23.60 -4.21
CA GLN A 453 2.67 24.96 -4.67
C GLN A 453 3.51 25.71 -3.62
N THR A 454 3.14 25.62 -2.36
CA THR A 454 3.79 26.33 -1.25
C THR A 454 5.22 25.84 -1.00
N VAL A 455 5.45 24.53 -1.00
CA VAL A 455 6.79 23.95 -0.79
C VAL A 455 7.64 24.06 -2.07
N GLY A 456 7.02 24.24 -3.22
CA GLY A 456 7.71 24.33 -4.51
C GLY A 456 8.31 23.03 -4.99
N ILE A 457 7.77 21.89 -4.54
CA ILE A 457 8.13 20.55 -4.97
C ILE A 457 7.02 19.95 -5.84
N ASP A 458 7.41 19.09 -6.80
CA ASP A 458 6.46 18.41 -7.69
C ASP A 458 5.56 19.37 -8.49
N LYS A 459 6.08 20.48 -8.98
CA LYS A 459 5.40 21.57 -9.72
C LYS A 459 4.19 21.10 -10.53
N ILE A 460 3.11 20.79 -9.82
CA ILE A 460 1.88 20.22 -10.38
C ILE A 460 1.16 21.35 -11.13
N LYS A 461 1.04 21.23 -12.45
CA LYS A 461 0.24 22.17 -13.25
C LYS A 461 -1.22 21.74 -13.33
N GLU A 462 -1.45 20.45 -13.22
CA GLU A 462 -2.78 19.82 -13.30
C GLU A 462 -2.74 18.48 -12.57
N LEU A 463 -3.84 18.11 -11.96
CA LEU A 463 -4.01 16.79 -11.34
C LEU A 463 -4.34 15.76 -12.43
N LYS A 464 -3.69 14.61 -12.38
CA LYS A 464 -4.02 13.47 -13.22
C LYS A 464 -5.00 12.56 -12.51
N THR A 465 -6.07 12.20 -13.19
CA THR A 465 -7.16 11.38 -12.64
C THR A 465 -6.94 9.87 -12.84
N ASN A 466 -5.70 9.42 -12.93
CA ASN A 466 -5.39 7.99 -13.05
C ASN A 466 -5.82 7.25 -11.79
N ALA A 467 -6.41 6.07 -11.98
CA ALA A 467 -6.75 5.17 -10.86
C ALA A 467 -5.61 4.19 -10.60
N SER A 468 -5.30 3.96 -9.32
CA SER A 468 -4.42 2.90 -8.85
C SER A 468 -5.09 2.12 -7.72
N SER A 469 -4.62 0.91 -7.44
CA SER A 469 -5.15 0.09 -6.34
C SER A 469 -4.16 0.18 -5.18
N LEU A 470 -4.55 0.87 -4.13
CA LEU A 470 -3.72 1.28 -3.00
C LEU A 470 -4.50 1.17 -1.69
N ASN A 471 -3.83 1.38 -0.59
CA ASN A 471 -4.44 1.51 0.74
C ASN A 471 -5.62 2.50 0.79
N ASP A 472 -5.52 3.57 0.04
CA ASP A 472 -6.51 4.65 -0.05
C ASP A 472 -7.88 4.22 -0.63
N ASN A 473 -7.97 3.04 -1.25
CA ASN A 473 -9.26 2.47 -1.65
C ASN A 473 -10.24 2.38 -0.48
N VAL A 474 -9.73 2.08 0.73
CA VAL A 474 -10.58 1.88 1.92
C VAL A 474 -11.10 3.21 2.48
N PRO A 475 -10.26 4.22 2.82
CA PRO A 475 -10.78 5.51 3.29
C PRO A 475 -11.72 6.17 2.28
N ALA A 476 -11.39 6.10 0.98
CA ALA A 476 -12.28 6.61 -0.07
C ALA A 476 -13.66 5.93 -0.06
N ALA A 477 -13.70 4.62 0.09
CA ALA A 477 -14.97 3.87 0.13
C ALA A 477 -15.83 4.15 1.35
N VAL A 478 -15.23 4.63 2.45
CA VAL A 478 -15.96 5.03 3.67
C VAL A 478 -16.16 6.53 3.77
N GLY A 479 -15.90 7.26 2.68
CA GLY A 479 -16.19 8.69 2.58
C GLY A 479 -15.16 9.59 3.27
N VAL A 480 -13.95 9.12 3.55
CA VAL A 480 -12.88 9.94 4.11
C VAL A 480 -12.04 10.55 2.98
N PRO A 481 -11.88 11.89 2.93
CA PRO A 481 -11.02 12.53 1.95
C PRO A 481 -9.60 11.97 2.00
N THR A 482 -9.11 11.50 0.85
CA THR A 482 -7.83 10.82 0.80
C THR A 482 -7.05 11.13 -0.48
N VAL A 483 -5.74 11.24 -0.37
CA VAL A 483 -4.81 11.37 -1.50
C VAL A 483 -3.58 10.53 -1.21
N ASN A 484 -3.16 9.75 -2.20
CA ASN A 484 -1.88 9.06 -2.16
C ASN A 484 -0.84 9.79 -3.01
N PHE A 485 0.39 9.87 -2.52
CA PHE A 485 1.48 10.50 -3.25
C PHE A 485 2.84 9.89 -2.86
N ASN A 486 3.89 10.31 -3.53
CA ASN A 486 5.24 9.81 -3.28
C ASN A 486 6.00 10.72 -2.32
N VAL A 487 6.53 10.18 -1.23
CA VAL A 487 7.47 10.87 -0.34
C VAL A 487 8.91 10.41 -0.52
N HIS A 488 9.12 9.17 -0.95
CA HIS A 488 10.46 8.64 -1.27
C HIS A 488 10.91 9.05 -2.67
N THR A 489 12.20 9.28 -2.84
CA THR A 489 12.77 9.59 -4.16
C THR A 489 13.67 8.47 -4.65
N VAL A 490 13.36 8.01 -5.85
CA VAL A 490 14.23 7.09 -6.59
C VAL A 490 14.62 7.73 -7.92
N ALA A 491 15.90 7.64 -8.29
CA ALA A 491 16.35 8.04 -9.62
C ALA A 491 15.88 7.04 -10.68
N ALA A 492 15.83 5.76 -10.30
CA ALA A 492 15.22 4.69 -11.07
C ALA A 492 14.88 3.52 -10.16
N SER A 493 13.93 2.70 -10.56
CA SER A 493 13.57 1.44 -9.90
C SER A 493 13.10 0.41 -10.92
N GLY A 494 13.13 -0.85 -10.54
CA GLY A 494 12.64 -1.95 -11.36
C GLY A 494 12.48 -3.24 -10.59
N GLY A 495 11.90 -4.25 -11.24
CA GLY A 495 11.67 -5.54 -10.61
C GLY A 495 10.64 -5.51 -9.48
N GLY A 496 9.83 -4.46 -9.40
CA GLY A 496 8.75 -4.36 -8.41
C GLY A 496 7.89 -5.62 -8.39
N HIS A 497 7.42 -6.02 -7.20
CA HIS A 497 6.70 -7.28 -6.97
C HIS A 497 7.51 -8.56 -7.26
N THR A 498 8.85 -8.45 -7.30
CA THR A 498 9.74 -9.62 -7.38
C THR A 498 10.83 -9.55 -6.31
N PHE A 499 11.46 -10.67 -5.98
CA PHE A 499 12.59 -10.68 -5.05
C PHE A 499 13.87 -10.02 -5.64
N ASN A 500 13.85 -9.68 -6.93
CA ASN A 500 14.90 -8.92 -7.61
C ASN A 500 14.57 -7.42 -7.68
N GLU A 501 13.64 -6.94 -6.90
CA GLU A 501 13.35 -5.50 -6.83
C GLU A 501 14.59 -4.70 -6.50
N TRP A 502 14.78 -3.60 -7.21
CA TRP A 502 15.90 -2.71 -7.03
C TRP A 502 15.51 -1.24 -7.16
N GLY A 503 16.29 -0.40 -6.54
CA GLY A 503 16.20 1.04 -6.72
C GLY A 503 17.58 1.72 -6.73
N ILE A 504 17.61 2.91 -7.30
CA ILE A 504 18.72 3.84 -7.21
C ILE A 504 18.20 5.01 -6.36
N PRO A 505 18.91 5.36 -5.27
CA PRO A 505 18.51 6.51 -4.46
C PRO A 505 18.38 7.77 -5.32
N GLY A 506 17.31 8.51 -5.11
CA GLY A 506 17.03 9.75 -5.82
C GLY A 506 17.64 10.98 -5.15
N ASN A 507 17.02 12.13 -5.40
CA ASN A 507 17.46 13.39 -4.80
C ASN A 507 16.99 13.47 -3.34
N ALA A 508 17.95 13.42 -2.41
CA ALA A 508 17.66 13.41 -0.98
C ALA A 508 17.07 14.73 -0.45
N GLN A 509 17.37 15.88 -1.09
CA GLN A 509 16.74 17.15 -0.73
C GLN A 509 15.27 17.19 -1.15
N ASP A 510 14.96 16.67 -2.36
CA ASP A 510 13.58 16.58 -2.82
C ASP A 510 12.77 15.61 -1.94
N GLU A 511 13.38 14.51 -1.50
CA GLU A 511 12.77 13.61 -0.53
C GLU A 511 12.47 14.34 0.79
N GLY A 512 13.43 15.07 1.33
CA GLY A 512 13.21 15.89 2.52
C GLY A 512 12.07 16.88 2.38
N LYS A 513 11.96 17.55 1.22
CA LYS A 513 10.84 18.45 0.92
C LYS A 513 9.49 17.72 0.83
N ARG A 514 9.45 16.49 0.30
CA ARG A 514 8.22 15.71 0.24
C ARG A 514 7.75 15.22 1.60
N ILE A 515 8.70 14.80 2.45
CA ILE A 515 8.39 14.47 3.84
C ILE A 515 7.87 15.70 4.58
N PHE A 516 8.52 16.85 4.41
CA PHE A 516 8.03 18.11 4.96
C PHE A 516 6.62 18.46 4.44
N ARG A 517 6.38 18.27 3.14
CA ARG A 517 5.07 18.46 2.53
C ARG A 517 4.01 17.56 3.17
N MET A 518 4.33 16.30 3.46
CA MET A 518 3.42 15.39 4.17
C MET A 518 3.05 15.91 5.55
N ILE A 519 4.04 16.40 6.31
CA ILE A 519 3.80 17.04 7.61
C ILE A 519 2.89 18.26 7.44
N LEU A 520 3.19 19.12 6.47
CA LEU A 520 2.40 20.32 6.18
C LEU A 520 0.96 19.97 5.79
N MET A 521 0.75 18.89 5.01
CA MET A 521 -0.59 18.39 4.68
C MET A 521 -1.34 17.95 5.95
N GLY A 522 -0.70 17.15 6.78
CA GLY A 522 -1.28 16.71 8.05
C GLY A 522 -1.68 17.87 8.96
N LEU A 523 -0.80 18.85 9.12
CA LEU A 523 -1.04 20.02 9.95
C LEU A 523 -2.08 20.99 9.36
N THR A 524 -2.13 21.15 8.03
CA THR A 524 -3.17 21.95 7.39
C THR A 524 -4.55 21.33 7.64
N ALA A 525 -4.67 20.00 7.56
CA ALA A 525 -5.91 19.31 7.84
C ALA A 525 -6.28 19.35 9.34
N ALA A 526 -5.31 19.05 10.22
CA ALA A 526 -5.51 18.90 11.66
C ALA A 526 -5.54 20.20 12.43
N GLY A 527 -5.07 21.31 11.85
CA GLY A 527 -4.78 22.55 12.57
C GLY A 527 -3.45 22.50 13.33
N TYR A 528 -2.94 23.64 13.74
CA TYR A 528 -1.62 23.76 14.33
C TYR A 528 -1.50 24.95 15.29
N HIS A 529 -0.83 24.74 16.42
CA HIS A 529 -0.38 25.82 17.31
C HIS A 529 1.00 26.28 16.87
N THR A 530 1.09 27.48 16.32
CA THR A 530 2.34 28.06 15.82
C THR A 530 3.34 28.33 16.96
N SER A 531 4.61 28.43 16.62
CA SER A 531 5.66 28.81 17.56
C SER A 531 5.55 30.26 18.04
N THR A 532 4.74 31.07 17.37
CA THR A 532 4.44 32.48 17.73
C THR A 532 3.22 32.63 18.65
N GLY A 533 2.51 31.54 18.94
CA GLY A 533 1.36 31.48 19.83
C GLY A 533 0.00 31.57 19.13
N ASP A 534 -0.03 31.70 17.82
CA ASP A 534 -1.27 31.68 17.05
C ASP A 534 -1.80 30.26 16.88
N VAL A 535 -3.11 30.12 16.69
CA VAL A 535 -3.76 28.82 16.40
C VAL A 535 -4.31 28.84 14.99
N VAL A 536 -3.72 28.05 14.13
CA VAL A 536 -4.28 27.72 12.82
C VAL A 536 -5.38 26.68 13.02
N LYS A 537 -6.61 27.02 12.68
CA LYS A 537 -7.75 26.11 12.84
C LYS A 537 -7.65 24.92 11.88
N PRO A 538 -8.19 23.73 12.24
CA PRO A 538 -8.34 22.63 11.30
C PRO A 538 -9.12 23.05 10.06
N THR A 539 -8.68 22.59 8.90
CA THR A 539 -9.41 22.79 7.65
C THR A 539 -10.25 21.57 7.27
N ALA A 540 -9.93 20.39 7.82
CA ALA A 540 -10.75 19.20 7.69
C ALA A 540 -11.84 19.21 8.78
N ASP A 541 -13.10 19.18 8.33
CA ASP A 541 -14.23 19.11 9.26
C ASP A 541 -14.37 17.72 9.88
N PRO A 542 -14.82 17.62 11.15
CA PRO A 542 -15.22 16.34 11.71
C PRO A 542 -16.29 15.72 10.83
N ILE A 543 -15.99 14.57 10.27
CA ILE A 543 -16.93 13.85 9.42
C ILE A 543 -18.00 13.25 10.34
N GLY A 544 -19.22 13.82 10.30
CA GLY A 544 -20.42 13.07 10.65
C GLY A 544 -20.53 11.87 9.69
N ALA A 545 -21.49 10.98 9.88
CA ALA A 545 -21.75 9.87 8.95
C ALA A 545 -22.13 10.43 7.56
N ARG A 546 -21.12 10.79 6.76
CA ARG A 546 -21.31 11.20 5.36
C ARG A 546 -21.38 9.97 4.50
N THR A 547 -22.29 9.98 3.53
CA THR A 547 -22.28 8.96 2.47
C THR A 547 -21.16 9.27 1.49
N THR A 548 -20.62 8.23 0.84
CA THR A 548 -19.65 8.39 -0.24
C THR A 548 -20.14 9.30 -1.36
N GLU A 549 -21.45 9.37 -1.58
CA GLU A 549 -22.09 10.21 -2.59
C GLU A 549 -22.04 11.71 -2.25
N GLU A 550 -21.99 12.06 -0.95
CA GLU A 550 -21.91 13.47 -0.51
C GLU A 550 -20.49 14.03 -0.57
N MET A 551 -19.50 13.16 -0.58
CA MET A 551 -18.08 13.56 -0.53
C MET A 551 -17.40 13.55 -1.88
N TYR A 552 -17.90 12.79 -2.80
CA TYR A 552 -17.30 12.55 -4.10
C TYR A 552 -18.40 12.64 -5.19
#